data_9de2045b1de407ad323896982a254c85
#
_entry.id   9de2045b1de407ad323896982a254c85
#
_cell.length_a   1.000
_cell.length_b   1.000
_cell.length_c   1.000
_cell.angle_alpha   90.00
_cell.angle_beta   90.00
_cell.angle_gamma   90.00
#
_symmetry.space_group_name_H-M   'P 1'
#
loop_
_entity.id
_entity.type
_entity.pdbx_description
1 polymer ?
#
loop_
_entity_poly.entity_id
_entity_poly.type
_entity_poly.pdbx_seq_one_letter_code
_entity_poly.pdbx_strand_id
1 'polypeptide(L)'
;VLLGFDFVFLCLDNGPAKKLIVDRLSTGAMSFIDVGIGVEMVPESLALWAICRVTTSTPDKRDHFSKRVSFADNNGDNPYDKNIQVADLNALNAALAVIKWKKVCGFYQDLEKEHNTTYTTSSNLLTSDDLL
;
A
#
# COMPACT_ATOMS: atom_id res chain seq x y z
N VAL A 1 -10.59 -6.71 18.97
CA VAL A 1 -9.32 -6.01 19.24
C VAL A 1 -9.16 -4.75 18.41
N LEU A 2 -9.64 -4.74 17.15
CA LEU A 2 -9.50 -3.57 16.25
C LEU A 2 -10.55 -2.46 16.49
N LEU A 3 -11.52 -2.68 17.36
CA LEU A 3 -12.66 -1.76 17.56
C LEU A 3 -12.31 -0.48 18.36
N GLY A 4 -11.15 -0.43 18.97
CA GLY A 4 -10.71 0.72 19.79
C GLY A 4 -9.84 1.72 19.03
N PHE A 5 -9.67 1.58 17.72
CA PHE A 5 -8.82 2.45 16.92
C PHE A 5 -9.65 3.30 15.95
N ASP A 6 -9.16 4.50 15.65
CA ASP A 6 -9.80 5.41 14.71
C ASP A 6 -9.30 5.18 13.28
N PHE A 7 -8.10 4.64 13.12
CA PHE A 7 -7.47 4.42 11.83
C PHE A 7 -6.45 3.28 11.93
N VAL A 8 -6.24 2.55 10.82
CA VAL A 8 -5.29 1.44 10.77
C VAL A 8 -4.37 1.57 9.56
N PHE A 9 -3.07 1.42 9.79
CA PHE A 9 -2.07 1.24 8.73
C PHE A 9 -1.70 -0.24 8.67
N LEU A 10 -1.81 -0.83 7.49
CA LEU A 10 -1.42 -2.22 7.24
C LEU A 10 -0.03 -2.25 6.62
N CYS A 11 0.93 -2.73 7.38
CA CYS A 11 2.33 -2.81 6.97
C CYS A 11 2.79 -4.27 6.95
N LEU A 12 1.90 -5.18 6.56
CA LEU A 12 2.13 -6.62 6.55
C LEU A 12 2.50 -7.10 5.16
N ASP A 13 3.40 -8.07 5.10
CA ASP A 13 3.73 -8.80 3.89
C ASP A 13 3.05 -10.18 3.79
N ASN A 14 2.45 -10.66 4.86
CA ASN A 14 1.74 -11.93 4.88
C ASN A 14 0.33 -11.76 4.32
N GLY A 15 0.09 -12.31 3.13
CA GLY A 15 -1.19 -12.18 2.42
C GLY A 15 -2.39 -12.75 3.17
N PRO A 16 -2.33 -13.99 3.67
CA PRO A 16 -3.45 -14.57 4.42
C PRO A 16 -3.80 -13.79 5.69
N ALA A 17 -2.81 -13.35 6.47
CA ALA A 17 -3.04 -12.54 7.66
C ALA A 17 -3.64 -11.18 7.30
N LYS A 18 -3.12 -10.55 6.24
CA LYS A 18 -3.64 -9.29 5.72
C LYS A 18 -5.11 -9.43 5.32
N LYS A 19 -5.45 -10.51 4.61
CA LYS A 19 -6.84 -10.74 4.19
C LYS A 19 -7.81 -10.82 5.35
N LEU A 20 -7.46 -11.53 6.42
CA LEU A 20 -8.30 -11.61 7.62
C LEU A 20 -8.56 -10.23 8.22
N ILE A 21 -7.53 -9.41 8.30
CA ILE A 21 -7.64 -8.05 8.85
C ILE A 21 -8.51 -7.17 7.94
N VAL A 22 -8.24 -7.20 6.64
CA VAL A 22 -8.99 -6.40 5.64
C VAL A 22 -10.45 -6.79 5.62
N ASP A 23 -10.76 -8.08 5.62
CA ASP A 23 -12.15 -8.55 5.66
C ASP A 23 -12.88 -8.03 6.92
N ARG A 24 -12.18 -8.03 8.05
CA ARG A 24 -12.75 -7.51 9.30
C ARG A 24 -12.95 -5.99 9.26
N LEU A 25 -11.96 -5.25 8.79
CA LEU A 25 -12.04 -3.78 8.71
C LEU A 25 -13.09 -3.33 7.69
N SER A 26 -13.24 -4.05 6.60
CA SER A 26 -14.16 -3.70 5.50
C SER A 26 -15.63 -3.86 5.87
N THR A 27 -15.96 -4.60 6.95
CA THR A 27 -17.33 -4.73 7.42
C THR A 27 -17.82 -3.54 8.24
N GLY A 28 -16.90 -2.64 8.64
CA GLY A 28 -17.20 -1.49 9.48
C GLY A 28 -16.99 -0.16 8.78
N ALA A 29 -17.05 0.90 9.56
CA ALA A 29 -16.89 2.28 9.08
C ALA A 29 -15.44 2.77 9.15
N MET A 30 -14.49 1.89 9.47
CA MET A 30 -13.10 2.28 9.63
C MET A 30 -12.42 2.48 8.28
N SER A 31 -11.68 3.59 8.15
CA SER A 31 -10.76 3.82 7.04
C SER A 31 -9.40 3.20 7.38
N PHE A 32 -8.73 2.67 6.38
CA PHE A 32 -7.41 2.09 6.56
C PHE A 32 -6.58 2.24 5.30
N ILE A 33 -5.26 2.15 5.47
CA ILE A 33 -4.28 2.24 4.38
C ILE A 33 -3.40 0.99 4.42
N ASP A 34 -3.20 0.38 3.25
CA ASP A 34 -2.21 -0.67 3.05
C ASP A 34 -1.03 -0.11 2.28
N VAL A 35 0.18 -0.44 2.73
CA VAL A 35 1.41 -0.09 2.04
C VAL A 35 2.09 -1.34 1.52
N GLY A 36 2.66 -1.23 0.32
CA GLY A 36 3.37 -2.33 -0.30
C GLY A 36 4.53 -1.82 -1.15
N ILE A 37 5.58 -2.61 -1.23
CA ILE A 37 6.74 -2.34 -2.07
C ILE A 37 7.10 -3.62 -2.80
N GLY A 38 7.22 -3.52 -4.13
CA GLY A 38 7.81 -4.56 -4.95
C GLY A 38 9.17 -4.11 -5.46
N VAL A 39 10.20 -4.93 -5.25
CA VAL A 39 11.56 -4.63 -5.73
C VAL A 39 12.03 -5.79 -6.57
N GLU A 40 12.53 -5.49 -7.77
CA GLU A 40 13.06 -6.47 -8.71
C GLU A 40 14.43 -6.05 -9.21
N MET A 41 15.25 -7.05 -9.53
CA MET A 41 16.57 -6.83 -10.12
C MET A 41 16.50 -7.01 -11.63
N VAL A 42 17.05 -6.05 -12.37
CA VAL A 42 17.21 -6.18 -13.83
C VAL A 42 18.41 -7.08 -14.10
N PRO A 43 18.25 -8.26 -14.71
CA PRO A 43 19.34 -9.25 -14.82
C PRO A 43 20.58 -8.74 -15.55
N GLU A 44 20.38 -7.95 -16.61
CA GLU A 44 21.48 -7.48 -17.45
C GLU A 44 22.37 -6.44 -16.74
N SER A 45 21.79 -5.58 -15.93
CA SER A 45 22.51 -4.47 -15.30
C SER A 45 22.75 -4.66 -13.82
N LEU A 46 22.07 -5.62 -13.21
CA LEU A 46 22.03 -5.83 -11.76
C LEU A 46 21.49 -4.63 -10.98
N ALA A 47 20.90 -3.66 -11.69
CA ALA A 47 20.21 -2.54 -11.07
C ALA A 47 18.86 -2.99 -10.52
N LEU A 48 18.40 -2.35 -9.47
CA LEU A 48 17.06 -2.57 -8.92
C LEU A 48 16.07 -1.59 -9.51
N TRP A 49 14.84 -2.04 -9.71
CA TRP A 49 13.69 -1.16 -9.90
C TRP A 49 12.60 -1.54 -8.92
N ALA A 50 11.81 -0.59 -8.55
CA ALA A 50 10.81 -0.80 -7.52
C ALA A 50 9.55 0.01 -7.77
N ILE A 51 8.44 -0.50 -7.22
CA ILE A 51 7.17 0.21 -7.14
C ILE A 51 6.77 0.29 -5.67
N CYS A 52 6.56 1.51 -5.19
CA CYS A 52 5.91 1.76 -3.91
C CYS A 52 4.42 1.95 -4.14
N ARG A 53 3.58 1.44 -3.26
CA ARG A 53 2.13 1.54 -3.38
C ARG A 53 1.52 1.90 -2.03
N VAL A 54 0.61 2.85 -2.07
CA VAL A 54 -0.25 3.23 -0.94
C VAL A 54 -1.70 3.10 -1.40
N THR A 55 -2.45 2.19 -0.82
CA THR A 55 -3.85 1.94 -1.16
C THR A 55 -4.73 2.24 0.04
N THR A 56 -5.70 3.12 -0.17
CA THR A 56 -6.61 3.59 0.88
C THR A 56 -7.99 2.96 0.69
N SER A 57 -8.57 2.49 1.78
CA SER A 57 -9.95 2.01 1.80
C SER A 57 -10.74 2.86 2.79
N THR A 58 -11.84 3.43 2.31
CA THR A 58 -12.77 4.22 3.10
C THR A 58 -14.18 3.64 2.99
N PRO A 59 -15.11 3.99 3.90
CA PRO A 59 -16.49 3.56 3.76
C PRO A 59 -17.12 3.92 2.41
N ASP A 60 -16.67 5.00 1.79
CA ASP A 60 -17.21 5.49 0.51
C ASP A 60 -16.59 4.77 -0.70
N LYS A 61 -15.42 4.15 -0.54
CA LYS A 61 -14.74 3.46 -1.65
C LYS A 61 -13.87 2.31 -1.16
N ARG A 62 -14.31 1.09 -1.45
CA ARG A 62 -13.61 -0.16 -1.11
C ARG A 62 -13.47 -1.12 -2.28
N ASP A 63 -14.16 -0.86 -3.41
CA ASP A 63 -14.27 -1.78 -4.55
C ASP A 63 -12.93 -2.04 -5.27
N HIS A 64 -12.03 -1.07 -5.23
CA HIS A 64 -10.71 -1.14 -5.87
C HIS A 64 -9.71 -1.97 -5.07
N PHE A 65 -9.93 -2.17 -3.77
CA PHE A 65 -8.89 -2.62 -2.85
C PHE A 65 -8.31 -3.98 -3.23
N SER A 66 -9.18 -4.96 -3.51
CA SER A 66 -8.74 -6.30 -3.89
C SER A 66 -8.01 -6.36 -5.24
N LYS A 67 -8.22 -5.36 -6.09
CA LYS A 67 -7.54 -5.25 -7.38
C LYS A 67 -6.12 -4.67 -7.24
N ARG A 68 -5.88 -3.92 -6.18
CA ARG A 68 -4.60 -3.22 -5.93
C ARG A 68 -3.73 -3.92 -4.92
N VAL A 69 -4.31 -4.64 -3.99
CA VAL A 69 -3.59 -5.29 -2.90
C VAL A 69 -3.64 -6.79 -3.08
N SER A 70 -2.46 -7.41 -3.12
CA SER A 70 -2.35 -8.87 -3.23
C SER A 70 -2.51 -9.52 -1.86
N PHE A 71 -3.31 -10.58 -1.81
CA PHE A 71 -3.44 -11.46 -0.66
C PHE A 71 -2.76 -12.81 -0.89
N ALA A 72 -1.94 -12.91 -1.94
CA ALA A 72 -1.22 -14.14 -2.23
C ALA A 72 -0.21 -14.46 -1.13
N ASP A 73 -0.06 -15.75 -0.85
CA ASP A 73 1.00 -16.22 0.02
C ASP A 73 2.30 -16.23 -0.80
N ASN A 74 3.22 -15.32 -0.46
CA ASN A 74 4.50 -15.18 -1.14
C ASN A 74 5.56 -16.18 -0.62
N ASN A 75 5.16 -17.31 -0.03
CA ASN A 75 6.06 -18.41 0.32
C ASN A 75 6.55 -19.17 -0.93
N GLY A 76 6.76 -18.46 -2.05
CA GLY A 76 7.30 -19.03 -3.26
C GLY A 76 8.73 -19.54 -3.09
N ASP A 77 9.15 -20.43 -3.97
CA ASP A 77 10.36 -21.21 -3.88
C ASP A 77 11.66 -20.45 -4.18
N ASN A 78 11.60 -19.16 -4.50
CA ASN A 78 12.79 -18.38 -4.82
C ASN A 78 13.13 -17.38 -3.71
N PRO A 79 14.12 -17.69 -2.84
CA PRO A 79 14.51 -16.78 -1.76
C PRO A 79 15.15 -15.48 -2.26
N TYR A 80 15.54 -15.41 -3.53
CA TYR A 80 16.13 -14.19 -4.12
C TYR A 80 15.07 -13.17 -4.55
N ASP A 81 13.85 -13.61 -4.83
CA ASP A 81 12.74 -12.73 -5.21
C ASP A 81 11.99 -12.19 -4.00
N LYS A 82 12.36 -12.67 -2.82
CA LYS A 82 11.66 -12.33 -1.59
C LYS A 82 12.49 -11.40 -0.74
N ASN A 83 11.82 -10.39 -0.21
CA ASN A 83 12.34 -9.57 0.88
C ASN A 83 13.55 -8.71 0.52
N ILE A 84 13.67 -8.24 -0.74
CA ILE A 84 14.56 -7.13 -0.98
C ILE A 84 13.97 -5.91 -0.27
N GLN A 85 14.64 -5.47 0.78
CA GLN A 85 14.23 -4.34 1.57
C GLN A 85 15.19 -3.19 1.34
N VAL A 86 14.66 -2.03 0.99
CA VAL A 86 15.45 -0.84 0.71
C VAL A 86 14.94 0.29 1.59
N ALA A 87 15.79 0.81 2.44
CA ALA A 87 15.42 1.73 3.51
C ALA A 87 14.82 3.04 2.97
N ASP A 88 15.38 3.59 1.91
CA ASP A 88 14.90 4.82 1.28
C ASP A 88 13.47 4.68 0.74
N LEU A 89 13.17 3.55 0.10
CA LEU A 89 11.83 3.31 -0.44
C LEU A 89 10.82 3.00 0.66
N ASN A 90 11.24 2.30 1.70
CA ASN A 90 10.38 2.10 2.87
C ASN A 90 10.04 3.43 3.53
N ALA A 91 11.02 4.33 3.66
CA ALA A 91 10.81 5.66 4.24
C ALA A 91 9.86 6.50 3.36
N LEU A 92 10.08 6.51 2.04
CA LEU A 92 9.21 7.22 1.10
C LEU A 92 7.77 6.72 1.19
N ASN A 93 7.59 5.40 1.17
CA ASN A 93 6.26 4.79 1.19
C ASN A 93 5.53 5.09 2.50
N ALA A 94 6.22 5.04 3.61
CA ALA A 94 5.66 5.41 4.91
C ALA A 94 5.22 6.88 4.93
N ALA A 95 6.06 7.77 4.38
CA ALA A 95 5.73 9.20 4.30
C ALA A 95 4.50 9.45 3.42
N LEU A 96 4.39 8.79 2.27
CA LEU A 96 3.23 8.89 1.39
C LEU A 96 1.95 8.40 2.09
N ALA A 97 2.04 7.32 2.86
CA ALA A 97 0.91 6.81 3.63
C ALA A 97 0.44 7.80 4.70
N VAL A 98 1.37 8.42 5.41
CA VAL A 98 1.05 9.43 6.44
C VAL A 98 0.43 10.67 5.80
N ILE A 99 0.95 11.12 4.65
CA ILE A 99 0.36 12.24 3.91
C ILE A 99 -1.09 11.93 3.54
N LYS A 100 -1.34 10.73 3.03
CA LYS A 100 -2.71 10.35 2.68
C LYS A 100 -3.63 10.28 3.90
N TRP A 101 -3.15 9.72 5.00
CA TRP A 101 -3.92 9.74 6.25
C TRP A 101 -4.27 11.16 6.67
N LYS A 102 -3.32 12.10 6.60
CA LYS A 102 -3.56 13.51 6.91
C LYS A 102 -4.58 14.15 5.97
N LYS A 103 -4.58 13.77 4.70
CA LYS A 103 -5.62 14.19 3.75
C LYS A 103 -7.00 13.67 4.17
N VAL A 104 -7.09 12.39 4.50
CA VAL A 104 -8.35 11.76 4.97
C VAL A 104 -8.88 12.47 6.22
N CYS A 105 -7.99 12.88 7.11
CA CYS A 105 -8.34 13.60 8.33
C CYS A 105 -8.59 15.10 8.13
N GLY A 106 -8.42 15.61 6.91
CA GLY A 106 -8.66 17.03 6.61
C GLY A 106 -7.52 17.97 6.96
N PHE A 107 -6.35 17.44 7.33
CA PHE A 107 -5.19 18.28 7.64
C PHE A 107 -4.57 18.88 6.37
N TYR A 108 -4.45 18.07 5.30
CA TYR A 108 -4.10 18.57 3.97
C TYR A 108 -5.32 18.57 3.06
N GLN A 109 -5.37 19.53 2.13
CA GLN A 109 -6.38 19.56 1.08
C GLN A 109 -6.26 18.32 0.19
N ASP A 110 -7.38 17.68 -0.11
CA ASP A 110 -7.46 16.47 -0.92
C ASP A 110 -8.33 16.72 -2.16
N LEU A 111 -7.73 17.29 -3.21
CA LEU A 111 -8.45 17.65 -4.44
C LEU A 111 -8.72 16.42 -5.31
N GLU A 112 -7.74 15.52 -5.40
CA GLU A 112 -7.83 14.35 -6.28
C GLU A 112 -8.67 13.23 -5.68
N LYS A 113 -8.73 13.15 -4.36
CA LYS A 113 -9.43 12.08 -3.62
C LYS A 113 -9.01 10.69 -4.10
N GLU A 114 -7.73 10.53 -4.36
CA GLU A 114 -7.15 9.27 -4.81
C GLU A 114 -7.25 8.21 -3.70
N HIS A 115 -7.45 6.96 -4.12
CA HIS A 115 -7.47 5.81 -3.22
C HIS A 115 -6.32 4.84 -3.50
N ASN A 116 -5.51 5.12 -4.51
CA ASN A 116 -4.30 4.37 -4.78
C ASN A 116 -3.23 5.28 -5.35
N THR A 117 -2.04 5.22 -4.78
CA THR A 117 -0.88 5.98 -5.23
C THR A 117 0.28 5.02 -5.43
N THR A 118 0.97 5.14 -6.57
CA THR A 118 2.17 4.37 -6.85
C THR A 118 3.32 5.29 -7.23
N TYR A 119 4.53 4.91 -6.79
CA TYR A 119 5.78 5.53 -7.22
C TYR A 119 6.66 4.47 -7.86
N THR A 120 7.12 4.73 -9.08
CA THR A 120 8.00 3.83 -9.83
C THR A 120 9.39 4.44 -9.95
N THR A 121 10.41 3.73 -9.47
CA THR A 121 11.78 4.27 -9.42
C THR A 121 12.38 4.50 -10.79
N SER A 122 12.20 3.55 -11.72
CA SER A 122 12.85 3.62 -13.04
C SER A 122 12.40 4.80 -13.89
N SER A 123 11.16 5.23 -13.75
CA SER A 123 10.59 6.37 -14.48
C SER A 123 10.49 7.62 -13.62
N ASN A 124 10.78 7.53 -12.32
CA ASN A 124 10.56 8.60 -11.35
C ASN A 124 9.13 9.13 -11.42
N LEU A 125 8.17 8.23 -11.51
CA LEU A 125 6.77 8.58 -11.75
C LEU A 125 5.92 8.30 -10.52
N LEU A 126 5.26 9.34 -10.04
CA LEU A 126 4.22 9.24 -9.01
C LEU A 126 2.86 9.35 -9.69
N THR A 127 2.03 8.32 -9.57
CA THR A 127 0.69 8.30 -10.14
C THR A 127 -0.36 8.11 -9.06
N SER A 128 -1.52 8.71 -9.29
CA SER A 128 -2.68 8.58 -8.41
C SER A 128 -3.88 8.12 -9.22
N ASP A 129 -4.57 7.10 -8.73
CA ASP A 129 -5.73 6.52 -9.41
C ASP A 129 -6.79 6.07 -8.38
N ASP A 130 -7.82 5.38 -8.88
CA ASP A 130 -8.98 5.00 -8.10
C ASP A 130 -9.60 6.20 -7.39
N LEU A 131 -9.91 7.22 -8.19
CA LEU A 131 -10.55 8.44 -7.74
C LEU A 131 -11.98 8.15 -7.26
N LEU A 132 -12.41 8.90 -6.26
CA LEU A 132 -13.77 8.79 -5.73
C LEU A 132 -14.80 9.36 -6.71
#